data_1e3c52e72055f174de9777fe08ab10c9
#
_entry.id   1e3c52e72055f174de9777fe08ab10c9
#
_cell.length_a   1.000
_cell.length_b   1.000
_cell.length_c   1.000
_cell.angle_alpha   90.00
_cell.angle_beta   90.00
_cell.angle_gamma   90.00
#
_symmetry.space_group_name_H-M   'P 1'
#
loop_
_entity.id
_entity.type
_entity.pdbx_description
1 polymer ?
#
loop_
_entity_poly.entity_id
_entity_poly.type
_entity_poly.pdbx_seq_one_letter_code
_entity_poly.pdbx_strand_id
1 'polypeptide(L)'
;ATTDVNVGDHVRVRGTVEEYFDATQIGSVSQVAICDTGLSAYPTKITLPVTEPSELEALEGMLVTLEQPLIVTNNYGLGRYGELELATERLYQGTQVALPGAAANAVEAQNLNKKILLDDGSTRQNRDPIAYPVPGLSAENTLRTGDTVNSVTGALAYSFSTYRIHPTTTPQFI
;
A
#
# COMPACT_ATOMS: atom_id res chain seq x y z
N ALA A 1 -21.00 -16.75 15.81
CA ALA A 1 -20.18 -17.64 14.97
C ALA A 1 -19.57 -16.78 13.86
N THR A 2 -18.27 -16.77 13.74
CA THR A 2 -17.58 -16.15 12.59
C THR A 2 -17.84 -17.03 11.37
N THR A 3 -18.40 -16.46 10.31
CA THR A 3 -18.48 -17.13 9.01
C THR A 3 -17.11 -17.04 8.38
N ASP A 4 -16.54 -18.19 8.01
CA ASP A 4 -15.29 -18.23 7.25
C ASP A 4 -15.56 -17.84 5.81
N VAL A 5 -14.70 -16.99 5.25
CA VAL A 5 -14.83 -16.44 3.89
C VAL A 5 -13.55 -16.67 3.10
N ASN A 6 -13.69 -16.82 1.79
CA ASN A 6 -12.57 -17.06 0.88
C ASN A 6 -12.44 -15.92 -0.12
N VAL A 7 -11.24 -15.78 -0.71
CA VAL A 7 -11.04 -14.86 -1.83
C VAL A 7 -11.96 -15.27 -2.99
N GLY A 8 -12.72 -14.28 -3.49
CA GLY A 8 -13.75 -14.51 -4.53
C GLY A 8 -15.16 -14.71 -3.98
N ASP A 9 -15.35 -14.70 -2.68
CA ASP A 9 -16.70 -14.71 -2.10
C ASP A 9 -17.32 -13.30 -2.14
N HIS A 10 -18.53 -13.21 -2.65
CA HIS A 10 -19.38 -12.03 -2.51
C HIS A 10 -20.13 -12.13 -1.19
N VAL A 11 -19.82 -11.25 -0.27
CA VAL A 11 -20.37 -11.29 1.08
C VAL A 11 -21.23 -10.07 1.39
N ARG A 12 -22.24 -10.28 2.23
CA ARG A 12 -23.00 -9.20 2.86
C ARG A 12 -22.64 -9.16 4.33
N VAL A 13 -22.13 -8.01 4.77
CA VAL A 13 -21.75 -7.76 6.15
C VAL A 13 -22.75 -6.79 6.80
N ARG A 14 -23.16 -7.09 8.02
CA ARG A 14 -23.93 -6.19 8.86
C ARG A 14 -23.10 -5.80 10.09
N GLY A 15 -22.85 -4.52 10.24
CA GLY A 15 -22.08 -3.95 11.34
C GLY A 15 -22.27 -2.44 11.41
N THR A 16 -21.42 -1.77 12.16
CA THR A 16 -21.36 -0.32 12.26
C THR A 16 -20.18 0.18 11.46
N VAL A 17 -20.39 1.15 10.56
CA VAL A 17 -19.30 1.85 9.88
C VAL A 17 -18.67 2.80 10.88
N GLU A 18 -17.39 2.73 11.06
CA GLU A 18 -16.62 3.55 12.01
C GLU A 18 -15.22 3.83 11.50
N GLU A 19 -14.64 4.93 11.96
CA GLU A 19 -13.23 5.27 11.74
C GLU A 19 -12.39 4.72 12.88
N TYR A 20 -11.39 3.93 12.57
CA TYR A 20 -10.43 3.42 13.54
C TYR A 20 -9.03 3.88 13.16
N PHE A 21 -8.51 4.87 13.87
CA PHE A 21 -7.27 5.58 13.52
C PHE A 21 -7.26 6.09 12.07
N ASP A 22 -8.35 6.75 11.68
CA ASP A 22 -8.61 7.26 10.33
C ASP A 22 -8.68 6.17 9.23
N ALA A 23 -8.87 4.90 9.60
CA ALA A 23 -9.16 3.82 8.68
C ALA A 23 -10.65 3.47 8.73
N THR A 24 -11.34 3.56 7.60
CA THR A 24 -12.76 3.19 7.50
C THR A 24 -12.92 1.68 7.62
N GLN A 25 -13.68 1.25 8.61
CA GLN A 25 -13.96 -0.17 8.84
C GLN A 25 -15.42 -0.45 9.20
N ILE A 26 -15.81 -1.72 9.10
CA ILE A 26 -17.07 -2.21 9.63
C ILE A 26 -16.80 -2.89 10.96
N GLY A 27 -17.05 -2.15 12.06
CA GLY A 27 -16.97 -2.68 13.42
C GLY A 27 -18.28 -3.31 13.90
N SER A 28 -18.24 -3.90 15.11
CA SER A 28 -19.42 -4.53 15.73
C SER A 28 -20.18 -5.45 14.79
N VAL A 29 -19.46 -6.26 14.02
CA VAL A 29 -20.03 -7.15 13.01
C VAL A 29 -20.99 -8.15 13.65
N SER A 30 -22.27 -8.08 13.30
CA SER A 30 -23.33 -8.95 13.82
C SER A 30 -23.69 -10.10 12.87
N GLN A 31 -23.41 -9.95 11.59
CA GLN A 31 -23.73 -10.96 10.58
C GLN A 31 -22.78 -10.84 9.38
N VAL A 32 -22.32 -12.00 8.88
CA VAL A 32 -21.68 -12.17 7.58
C VAL A 32 -22.43 -13.26 6.83
N ALA A 33 -22.86 -12.98 5.61
CA ALA A 33 -23.55 -13.95 4.74
C ALA A 33 -22.82 -14.01 3.39
N ILE A 34 -22.49 -15.21 2.93
CA ILE A 34 -21.95 -15.44 1.59
C ILE A 34 -23.12 -15.45 0.63
N CYS A 35 -23.12 -14.54 -0.34
CA CYS A 35 -24.15 -14.39 -1.36
C CYS A 35 -23.80 -15.12 -2.65
N ASP A 36 -22.51 -15.19 -2.99
CA ASP A 36 -21.98 -15.87 -4.18
C ASP A 36 -20.51 -16.22 -3.94
N THR A 37 -19.94 -17.12 -4.76
CA THR A 37 -18.57 -17.61 -4.61
C THR A 37 -17.84 -17.67 -5.95
N GLY A 38 -16.51 -17.69 -5.91
CA GLY A 38 -15.69 -17.86 -7.11
C GLY A 38 -15.69 -16.66 -8.05
N LEU A 39 -16.04 -15.48 -7.54
CA LEU A 39 -16.03 -14.24 -8.32
C LEU A 39 -14.63 -13.65 -8.41
N SER A 40 -14.37 -12.91 -9.50
CA SER A 40 -13.15 -12.15 -9.68
C SER A 40 -13.41 -10.66 -9.41
N ALA A 41 -12.62 -10.07 -8.54
CA ALA A 41 -12.59 -8.63 -8.37
C ALA A 41 -11.72 -7.99 -9.47
N TYR A 42 -12.21 -6.93 -10.09
CA TYR A 42 -11.45 -6.14 -11.06
C TYR A 42 -10.83 -4.94 -10.34
N PRO A 43 -9.51 -4.73 -10.48
CA PRO A 43 -8.85 -3.62 -9.81
C PRO A 43 -9.27 -2.28 -10.39
N THR A 44 -9.48 -1.30 -9.51
CA THR A 44 -9.62 0.10 -9.91
C THR A 44 -8.26 0.68 -10.22
N LYS A 45 -8.11 1.33 -11.38
CA LYS A 45 -6.88 2.00 -11.78
C LYS A 45 -6.68 3.27 -10.97
N ILE A 46 -5.51 3.40 -10.37
CA ILE A 46 -5.03 4.65 -9.76
C ILE A 46 -3.73 5.06 -10.42
N THR A 47 -3.41 6.34 -10.37
CA THR A 47 -2.21 6.91 -10.98
C THR A 47 -1.58 7.92 -10.02
N LEU A 48 -0.27 7.85 -9.86
CA LEU A 48 0.52 8.86 -9.15
C LEU A 48 1.15 9.84 -10.16
N PRO A 49 1.34 11.12 -9.82
CA PRO A 49 0.92 11.70 -8.56
C PRO A 49 -0.60 11.88 -8.47
N VAL A 50 -1.14 11.77 -7.26
CA VAL A 50 -2.49 12.26 -6.95
C VAL A 50 -2.45 13.78 -6.75
N THR A 51 -3.59 14.46 -6.79
CA THR A 51 -3.64 15.90 -6.49
C THR A 51 -3.41 16.14 -4.99
N GLU A 52 -4.03 15.29 -4.18
CA GLU A 52 -3.84 15.22 -2.73
C GLU A 52 -4.03 13.78 -2.24
N PRO A 53 -3.35 13.35 -1.14
CA PRO A 53 -3.44 11.97 -0.65
C PRO A 53 -4.88 11.55 -0.28
N SER A 54 -5.71 12.47 0.14
CA SER A 54 -7.12 12.22 0.51
C SER A 54 -7.99 11.71 -0.65
N GLU A 55 -7.56 11.86 -1.91
CA GLU A 55 -8.24 11.24 -3.06
C GLU A 55 -8.29 9.71 -2.95
N LEU A 56 -7.35 9.12 -2.23
CA LEU A 56 -7.28 7.67 -2.03
C LEU A 56 -8.31 7.15 -1.01
N GLU A 57 -8.88 8.03 -0.19
CA GLU A 57 -9.88 7.70 0.82
C GLU A 57 -11.08 6.97 0.23
N ALA A 58 -11.61 7.47 -0.87
CA ALA A 58 -12.76 6.88 -1.54
C ALA A 58 -12.50 5.47 -2.11
N LEU A 59 -11.25 5.03 -2.13
CA LEU A 59 -10.80 3.74 -2.66
C LEU A 59 -10.30 2.82 -1.55
N GLU A 60 -10.37 3.24 -0.29
CA GLU A 60 -9.93 2.42 0.83
C GLU A 60 -10.71 1.10 0.90
N GLY A 61 -10.00 0.00 1.19
CA GLY A 61 -10.54 -1.35 1.15
C GLY A 61 -10.75 -1.93 -0.25
N MET A 62 -10.56 -1.15 -1.32
CA MET A 62 -10.74 -1.62 -2.70
C MET A 62 -9.48 -2.30 -3.25
N LEU A 63 -9.70 -3.23 -4.17
CA LEU A 63 -8.62 -3.73 -5.03
C LEU A 63 -8.25 -2.64 -6.04
N VAL A 64 -6.99 -2.20 -6.00
CA VAL A 64 -6.46 -1.15 -6.88
C VAL A 64 -5.27 -1.64 -7.70
N THR A 65 -4.95 -0.96 -8.80
CA THR A 65 -3.75 -1.21 -9.59
C THR A 65 -3.09 0.09 -10.04
N LEU A 66 -1.77 0.13 -9.93
CA LEU A 66 -0.88 1.13 -10.52
C LEU A 66 -0.19 0.44 -11.71
N GLU A 67 -0.54 0.85 -12.92
CA GLU A 67 0.02 0.31 -14.17
C GLU A 67 1.10 1.25 -14.76
N GLN A 68 1.81 1.92 -13.89
CA GLN A 68 2.91 2.82 -14.26
C GLN A 68 4.19 2.36 -13.60
N PRO A 69 5.37 2.59 -14.22
CA PRO A 69 6.63 2.35 -13.57
C PRO A 69 6.75 3.19 -12.30
N LEU A 70 7.09 2.54 -11.20
CA LEU A 70 7.38 3.17 -9.92
C LEU A 70 8.81 2.83 -9.50
N ILE A 71 9.40 3.72 -8.75
CA ILE A 71 10.77 3.60 -8.25
C ILE A 71 10.73 3.42 -6.73
N VAL A 72 11.51 2.49 -6.22
CA VAL A 72 11.76 2.38 -4.78
C VAL A 72 12.50 3.64 -4.32
N THR A 73 11.80 4.51 -3.60
CA THR A 73 12.38 5.76 -3.09
C THR A 73 12.87 5.63 -1.65
N ASN A 74 12.33 4.67 -0.90
CA ASN A 74 12.75 4.38 0.47
C ASN A 74 12.53 2.88 0.79
N ASN A 75 13.56 2.23 1.34
CA ASN A 75 13.53 0.83 1.78
C ASN A 75 13.86 0.65 3.27
N TYR A 76 13.79 1.72 4.07
CA TYR A 76 14.14 1.69 5.49
C TYR A 76 13.28 0.69 6.28
N GLY A 77 11.97 0.62 5.96
CA GLY A 77 11.03 -0.30 6.60
C GLY A 77 11.14 -1.76 6.16
N LEU A 78 11.87 -2.05 5.08
CA LEU A 78 11.84 -3.36 4.43
C LEU A 78 12.23 -4.51 5.35
N GLY A 79 13.36 -4.38 6.04
CA GLY A 79 13.89 -5.45 6.89
C GLY A 79 13.06 -5.72 8.13
N ARG A 80 12.41 -4.72 8.67
CA ARG A 80 11.66 -4.82 9.92
C ARG A 80 10.17 -5.03 9.73
N TYR A 81 9.58 -4.35 8.77
CA TYR A 81 8.13 -4.29 8.61
C TYR A 81 7.64 -4.85 7.27
N GLY A 82 8.53 -5.16 6.32
CA GLY A 82 8.14 -5.57 4.98
C GLY A 82 7.63 -4.41 4.11
N GLU A 83 8.01 -3.18 4.43
CA GLU A 83 7.50 -1.95 3.82
C GLU A 83 8.50 -1.30 2.87
N LEU A 84 7.99 -0.77 1.77
CA LEU A 84 8.73 0.01 0.76
C LEU A 84 7.95 1.24 0.38
N GLU A 85 8.61 2.40 0.26
CA GLU A 85 7.99 3.54 -0.42
C GLU A 85 8.28 3.48 -1.92
N LEU A 86 7.22 3.45 -2.71
CA LEU A 86 7.24 3.51 -4.16
C LEU A 86 6.79 4.89 -4.62
N ALA A 87 7.46 5.45 -5.61
CA ALA A 87 7.12 6.77 -6.13
C ALA A 87 7.30 6.85 -7.65
N THR A 88 6.77 7.91 -8.25
CA THR A 88 6.91 8.20 -9.68
C THR A 88 8.33 8.56 -10.09
N GLU A 89 9.13 8.98 -9.12
CA GLU A 89 10.54 9.37 -9.29
C GLU A 89 11.28 9.16 -7.97
N ARG A 90 12.60 9.23 -8.00
CA ARG A 90 13.37 9.25 -6.76
C ARG A 90 13.10 10.54 -5.98
N LEU A 91 12.55 10.41 -4.79
CA LEU A 91 12.24 11.54 -3.93
C LEU A 91 13.42 11.91 -3.05
N TYR A 92 13.58 13.21 -2.79
CA TYR A 92 14.56 13.76 -1.89
C TYR A 92 13.85 14.48 -0.75
N GLN A 93 14.45 14.47 0.44
CA GLN A 93 13.96 15.30 1.53
C GLN A 93 14.00 16.77 1.15
N GLY A 94 13.02 17.55 1.59
CA GLY A 94 12.89 18.95 1.23
C GLY A 94 14.16 19.77 1.46
N THR A 95 14.85 19.52 2.59
CA THR A 95 16.09 20.23 2.93
C THR A 95 17.34 19.80 2.12
N GLN A 96 17.23 18.74 1.32
CA GLN A 96 18.30 18.35 0.38
C GLN A 96 18.27 19.18 -0.90
N VAL A 97 17.10 19.73 -1.26
CA VAL A 97 16.87 20.40 -2.55
C VAL A 97 16.35 21.83 -2.42
N ALA A 98 15.98 22.25 -1.21
CA ALA A 98 15.49 23.59 -0.92
C ALA A 98 16.03 24.11 0.43
N LEU A 99 16.01 25.43 0.63
CA LEU A 99 16.34 26.01 1.91
C LEU A 99 15.32 25.61 3.00
N PRO A 100 15.76 25.39 4.25
CA PRO A 100 14.87 25.11 5.37
C PRO A 100 13.74 26.16 5.51
N GLY A 101 12.54 25.69 5.85
CA GLY A 101 11.34 26.52 5.98
C GLY A 101 10.31 26.23 4.90
N ALA A 102 9.58 27.24 4.45
CA ALA A 102 8.42 27.07 3.56
C ALA A 102 8.78 26.35 2.25
N ALA A 103 9.95 26.60 1.68
CA ALA A 103 10.38 25.96 0.44
C ALA A 103 10.60 24.45 0.62
N ALA A 104 11.29 24.02 1.67
CA ALA A 104 11.50 22.61 1.99
C ALA A 104 10.16 21.92 2.33
N ASN A 105 9.29 22.58 3.10
CA ASN A 105 7.97 22.04 3.44
C ASN A 105 7.10 21.85 2.18
N ALA A 106 7.19 22.73 1.19
CA ALA A 106 6.48 22.58 -0.07
C ALA A 106 6.95 21.35 -0.86
N VAL A 107 8.25 21.05 -0.84
CA VAL A 107 8.79 19.82 -1.45
C VAL A 107 8.24 18.59 -0.74
N GLU A 108 8.23 18.57 0.59
CA GLU A 108 7.68 17.44 1.36
C GLU A 108 6.18 17.22 1.06
N ALA A 109 5.40 18.29 0.98
CA ALA A 109 3.98 18.20 0.61
C ALA A 109 3.80 17.61 -0.81
N GLN A 110 4.62 18.01 -1.77
CA GLN A 110 4.61 17.44 -3.12
C GLN A 110 5.03 15.97 -3.14
N ASN A 111 5.99 15.58 -2.31
CA ASN A 111 6.44 14.20 -2.20
C ASN A 111 5.32 13.26 -1.75
N LEU A 112 4.45 13.73 -0.85
CA LEU A 112 3.30 12.92 -0.38
C LEU A 112 2.35 12.54 -1.51
N ASN A 113 2.18 13.42 -2.52
CA ASN A 113 1.31 13.17 -3.66
C ASN A 113 1.91 12.16 -4.66
N LYS A 114 3.22 11.98 -4.63
CA LYS A 114 3.99 11.21 -5.62
C LYS A 114 4.27 9.77 -5.19
N LYS A 115 3.97 9.41 -3.96
CA LYS A 115 4.34 8.13 -3.37
C LYS A 115 3.19 7.34 -2.79
N ILE A 116 3.40 6.04 -2.67
CA ILE A 116 2.55 5.11 -1.94
C ILE A 116 3.42 4.09 -1.21
N LEU A 117 2.95 3.59 -0.07
CA LEU A 117 3.62 2.52 0.64
C LEU A 117 3.21 1.17 0.04
N LEU A 118 4.16 0.30 -0.24
CA LEU A 118 3.95 -1.12 -0.48
C LEU A 118 4.23 -1.86 0.82
N ASP A 119 3.29 -2.65 1.28
CA ASP A 119 3.34 -3.33 2.58
C ASP A 119 3.01 -4.82 2.38
N ASP A 120 3.75 -5.72 3.00
CA ASP A 120 3.51 -7.17 2.87
C ASP A 120 2.23 -7.66 3.57
N GLY A 121 1.49 -6.77 4.22
CA GLY A 121 0.26 -7.06 4.95
C GLY A 121 0.48 -7.85 6.25
N SER A 122 1.71 -8.01 6.70
CA SER A 122 2.04 -8.75 7.91
C SER A 122 2.25 -7.80 9.10
N THR A 123 1.60 -8.11 10.21
CA THR A 123 1.88 -7.42 11.49
C THR A 123 3.14 -7.93 12.20
N ARG A 124 3.77 -8.98 11.65
CA ARG A 124 4.97 -9.59 12.24
C ARG A 124 6.21 -8.79 11.87
N GLN A 125 6.91 -8.28 12.89
CA GLN A 125 8.21 -7.62 12.69
C GLN A 125 9.34 -8.65 12.47
N ASN A 126 10.37 -8.23 11.74
CA ASN A 126 11.57 -9.01 11.44
C ASN A 126 11.22 -10.40 10.87
N ARG A 127 10.34 -10.40 9.88
CA ARG A 127 9.92 -11.63 9.20
C ARG A 127 11.13 -12.28 8.51
N ASP A 128 11.21 -13.59 8.57
CA ASP A 128 12.20 -14.40 7.83
C ASP A 128 11.48 -15.51 7.05
N PRO A 129 11.61 -15.58 5.73
CA PRO A 129 12.24 -14.60 4.86
C PRO A 129 11.47 -13.27 4.77
N ILE A 130 12.18 -12.17 4.51
CA ILE A 130 11.57 -10.87 4.17
C ILE A 130 10.86 -11.00 2.83
N ALA A 131 9.65 -10.41 2.73
CA ALA A 131 8.74 -10.65 1.60
C ALA A 131 9.31 -10.20 0.24
N TYR A 132 10.12 -9.14 0.25
CA TYR A 132 10.67 -8.55 -0.97
C TYR A 132 12.20 -8.44 -0.92
N PRO A 133 12.87 -8.58 -2.09
CA PRO A 133 12.38 -9.15 -3.34
C PRO A 133 12.22 -10.68 -3.20
N VAL A 134 11.43 -11.28 -4.08
CA VAL A 134 11.25 -12.76 -4.06
C VAL A 134 12.53 -13.43 -4.53
N PRO A 135 12.97 -14.56 -3.93
CA PRO A 135 12.32 -15.37 -2.89
C PRO A 135 12.56 -14.87 -1.46
N GLY A 136 13.27 -13.79 -1.27
CA GLY A 136 13.60 -13.15 0.00
C GLY A 136 14.82 -12.27 -0.12
N LEU A 137 14.93 -11.27 0.73
CA LEU A 137 16.07 -10.36 0.76
C LEU A 137 17.34 -11.10 1.21
N SER A 138 18.40 -10.96 0.45
CA SER A 138 19.73 -11.50 0.77
C SER A 138 20.84 -10.61 0.19
N ALA A 139 22.11 -10.96 0.44
CA ALA A 139 23.23 -10.24 -0.15
C ALA A 139 23.28 -10.37 -1.68
N GLU A 140 22.80 -11.49 -2.21
CA GLU A 140 22.72 -11.78 -3.65
C GLU A 140 21.40 -11.33 -4.28
N ASN A 141 20.35 -11.12 -3.47
CA ASN A 141 19.02 -10.73 -3.90
C ASN A 141 18.60 -9.48 -3.15
N THR A 142 19.12 -8.33 -3.54
CA THR A 142 18.93 -7.05 -2.86
C THR A 142 17.76 -6.27 -3.45
N LEU A 143 17.19 -5.36 -2.66
CA LEU A 143 16.23 -4.37 -3.11
C LEU A 143 16.67 -3.01 -2.60
N ARG A 144 16.93 -2.09 -3.52
CA ARG A 144 17.59 -0.81 -3.24
C ARG A 144 16.73 0.35 -3.70
N THR A 145 17.01 1.51 -3.13
CA THR A 145 16.48 2.76 -3.70
C THR A 145 17.00 2.94 -5.12
N GLY A 146 16.08 3.15 -6.05
CA GLY A 146 16.35 3.22 -7.48
C GLY A 146 15.87 2.00 -8.26
N ASP A 147 15.70 0.84 -7.63
CA ASP A 147 15.06 -0.31 -8.26
C ASP A 147 13.61 0.05 -8.64
N THR A 148 13.10 -0.58 -9.69
CA THR A 148 11.80 -0.24 -10.27
C THR A 148 10.83 -1.41 -10.26
N VAL A 149 9.54 -1.09 -10.29
CA VAL A 149 8.45 -2.02 -10.49
C VAL A 149 7.49 -1.44 -11.53
N ASN A 150 7.08 -2.25 -12.53
CA ASN A 150 6.24 -1.75 -13.63
C ASN A 150 4.76 -1.67 -13.29
N SER A 151 4.31 -2.48 -12.36
CA SER A 151 2.93 -2.44 -11.88
C SER A 151 2.82 -3.02 -10.48
N VAL A 152 1.84 -2.52 -9.73
CA VAL A 152 1.47 -3.03 -8.40
C VAL A 152 -0.05 -3.15 -8.33
N THR A 153 -0.54 -4.34 -7.95
CA THR A 153 -1.96 -4.60 -7.74
C THR A 153 -2.17 -5.16 -6.34
N GLY A 154 -3.10 -4.59 -5.60
CA GLY A 154 -3.37 -5.02 -4.22
C GLY A 154 -4.54 -4.29 -3.58
N ALA A 155 -4.86 -4.66 -2.35
CA ALA A 155 -5.85 -3.95 -1.55
C ALA A 155 -5.26 -2.63 -1.04
N LEU A 156 -5.98 -1.53 -1.26
CA LEU A 156 -5.64 -0.24 -0.69
C LEU A 156 -6.11 -0.20 0.77
N ALA A 157 -5.23 0.19 1.66
CA ALA A 157 -5.51 0.34 3.07
C ALA A 157 -4.91 1.62 3.62
N TYR A 158 -5.43 2.08 4.75
CA TYR A 158 -4.87 3.20 5.49
C TYR A 158 -4.47 2.75 6.89
N SER A 159 -3.25 3.03 7.29
CA SER A 159 -2.79 2.84 8.66
C SER A 159 -1.52 3.62 8.92
N PHE A 160 -1.25 3.96 10.18
CA PHE A 160 -0.12 4.79 10.59
C PHE A 160 0.02 6.08 9.76
N SER A 161 -1.12 6.74 9.52
CA SER A 161 -1.22 8.00 8.77
C SER A 161 -0.70 7.92 7.32
N THR A 162 -0.78 6.74 6.70
CA THR A 162 -0.27 6.53 5.34
C THR A 162 -1.13 5.52 4.56
N TYR A 163 -1.48 5.87 3.32
CA TYR A 163 -2.06 4.91 2.40
C TYR A 163 -1.01 3.90 1.94
N ARG A 164 -1.43 2.63 1.90
CA ARG A 164 -0.57 1.50 1.54
C ARG A 164 -1.30 0.51 0.65
N ILE A 165 -0.54 -0.22 -0.14
CA ILE A 165 -1.05 -1.33 -0.93
C ILE A 165 -0.55 -2.63 -0.33
N HIS A 166 -1.47 -3.51 0.04
CA HIS A 166 -1.19 -4.90 0.35
C HIS A 166 -1.28 -5.71 -0.95
N PRO A 167 -0.16 -6.10 -1.57
CA PRO A 167 -0.20 -6.69 -2.90
C PRO A 167 -0.87 -8.06 -2.89
N THR A 168 -1.76 -8.28 -3.86
CA THR A 168 -2.41 -9.57 -4.10
C THR A 168 -1.63 -10.44 -5.08
N THR A 169 -0.71 -9.83 -5.81
CA THR A 169 0.26 -10.50 -6.68
C THR A 169 1.65 -10.02 -6.31
N THR A 170 2.63 -10.93 -6.33
CA THR A 170 4.01 -10.61 -5.97
C THR A 170 4.61 -9.57 -6.90
N PRO A 171 4.99 -8.37 -6.42
CA PRO A 171 5.64 -7.37 -7.24
C PRO A 171 6.99 -7.87 -7.77
N GLN A 172 7.28 -7.58 -9.04
CA GLN A 172 8.55 -7.92 -9.67
C GLN A 172 9.40 -6.67 -9.80
N PHE A 173 10.50 -6.64 -9.08
CA PHE A 173 11.46 -5.53 -9.10
C PHE A 173 12.57 -5.77 -10.13
N ILE A 174 13.07 -4.68 -10.73
CA ILE A 174 14.11 -4.66 -11.76
C ILE A 174 15.22 -3.72 -11.31
#